data_c6a915c38e9e8f3e5e3e15f00e070f11
#
_entry.id   c6a915c38e9e8f3e5e3e15f00e070f11
#
_cell.length_a   1.000
_cell.length_b   1.000
_cell.length_c   1.000
_cell.angle_alpha   90.00
_cell.angle_beta   90.00
_cell.angle_gamma   90.00
#
_symmetry.space_group_name_H-M   'P 1'
#
loop_
_entity.id
_entity.type
_entity.pdbx_description
1 polymer ?
#
loop_
_entity_poly.entity_id
_entity_poly.type
_entity_poly.pdbx_seq_one_letter_code
_entity_poly.pdbx_strand_id
1 'polypeptide(L)'
;MVGGTGSGKTTFTKALSDLVPSETRIITLEDTHELDLPKHPNHAHLFYKGHITAKMLIAACMRLKPDRVFLTELRGDEAWDYISLLNTGHPGGLMSVHANDARSVHYRIAQLAKESATGRTMDYDYILNAVKSSIDVIAYFEKTHMTDNLKLFIVV
;
A
#
# COMPACT_ATOMS: atom_id res chain seq x y z
N MET A 1 0.79 5.72 1.65
CA MET A 1 0.01 6.88 2.11
C MET A 1 -0.67 6.55 3.42
N VAL A 2 -0.76 7.50 4.35
CA VAL A 2 -1.23 7.27 5.72
C VAL A 2 -2.22 8.37 6.13
N GLY A 3 -3.20 8.04 6.95
CA GLY A 3 -4.19 9.00 7.46
C GLY A 3 -5.58 8.40 7.63
N GLY A 4 -6.49 9.15 8.22
CA GLY A 4 -7.87 8.75 8.48
C GLY A 4 -8.71 8.58 7.21
N THR A 5 -9.93 8.09 7.38
CA THR A 5 -10.91 7.98 6.28
C THR A 5 -11.26 9.38 5.75
N GLY A 6 -11.35 9.53 4.44
CA GLY A 6 -11.67 10.81 3.79
C GLY A 6 -10.55 11.86 3.85
N SER A 7 -9.30 11.49 4.20
CA SER A 7 -8.17 12.42 4.27
C SER A 7 -7.47 12.67 2.93
N GLY A 8 -7.99 12.17 1.81
CA GLY A 8 -7.44 12.42 0.48
C GLY A 8 -6.36 11.44 0.01
N LYS A 9 -6.12 10.32 0.72
CA LYS A 9 -5.12 9.30 0.33
C LYS A 9 -5.31 8.81 -1.10
N THR A 10 -6.52 8.39 -1.46
CA THR A 10 -6.84 7.88 -2.80
C THR A 10 -6.64 8.94 -3.88
N THR A 11 -7.05 10.19 -3.62
CA THR A 11 -6.84 11.31 -4.55
C THR A 11 -5.35 11.55 -4.82
N PHE A 12 -4.55 11.51 -3.75
CA PHE A 12 -3.10 11.67 -3.87
C PHE A 12 -2.46 10.47 -4.57
N THR A 13 -2.92 9.24 -4.31
CA THR A 13 -2.46 8.04 -5.02
C THR A 13 -2.71 8.15 -6.53
N LYS A 14 -3.89 8.63 -6.93
CA LYS A 14 -4.21 8.90 -8.35
C LYS A 14 -3.26 9.93 -8.96
N ALA A 15 -3.02 11.04 -8.27
CA ALA A 15 -2.10 12.07 -8.75
C ALA A 15 -0.65 11.56 -8.88
N LEU A 16 -0.19 10.70 -7.95
CA LEU A 16 1.12 10.06 -8.06
C LEU A 16 1.17 9.04 -9.20
N SER A 17 0.10 8.28 -9.42
CA SER A 17 0.07 7.31 -10.52
C SER A 17 0.19 8.01 -11.87
N ASP A 18 -0.36 9.21 -12.01
CA ASP A 18 -0.26 10.02 -13.22
C ASP A 18 1.18 10.47 -13.58
N LEU A 19 2.10 10.42 -12.62
CA LEU A 19 3.52 10.74 -12.79
C LEU A 19 4.37 9.50 -13.15
N VAL A 20 3.79 8.32 -13.07
CA VAL A 20 4.47 7.07 -13.47
C VAL A 20 4.51 7.03 -15.02
N PRO A 21 5.62 6.57 -15.64
CA PRO A 21 5.67 6.41 -17.10
C PRO A 21 4.52 5.56 -17.64
N SER A 22 3.91 5.98 -18.72
CA SER A 22 2.68 5.37 -19.27
C SER A 22 2.83 3.92 -19.73
N GLU A 23 4.05 3.51 -20.09
CA GLU A 23 4.40 2.15 -20.48
C GLU A 23 4.49 1.17 -19.29
N THR A 24 4.54 1.71 -18.06
CA THR A 24 4.66 0.89 -16.83
C THR A 24 3.44 0.01 -16.67
N ARG A 25 3.67 -1.29 -16.45
CA ARG A 25 2.60 -2.23 -16.13
C ARG A 25 2.22 -2.13 -14.66
N ILE A 26 1.03 -1.59 -14.40
CA ILE A 26 0.50 -1.40 -13.05
C ILE A 26 -0.57 -2.45 -12.76
N ILE A 27 -0.43 -3.15 -11.64
CA ILE A 27 -1.49 -4.01 -11.09
C ILE A 27 -2.01 -3.35 -9.82
N THR A 28 -3.33 -3.14 -9.73
CA THR A 28 -3.96 -2.66 -8.48
C THR A 28 -4.63 -3.80 -7.75
N LEU A 29 -4.56 -3.78 -6.43
CA LEU A 29 -5.24 -4.71 -5.52
C LEU A 29 -6.22 -3.89 -4.69
N GLU A 30 -7.52 -4.11 -4.89
CA GLU A 30 -8.57 -3.23 -4.38
C GLU A 30 -9.73 -4.05 -3.77
N ASP A 31 -10.34 -3.55 -2.69
CA ASP A 31 -11.59 -4.10 -2.16
C ASP A 31 -12.81 -3.49 -2.88
N THR A 32 -12.67 -2.26 -3.31
CA THR A 32 -13.64 -1.52 -4.12
C THR A 32 -12.87 -0.74 -5.17
N HIS A 33 -13.41 -0.60 -6.37
CA HIS A 33 -12.76 0.14 -7.44
C HIS A 33 -12.62 1.62 -7.08
N GLU A 34 -11.42 2.03 -6.74
CA GLU A 34 -11.09 3.40 -6.35
C GLU A 34 -10.09 4.04 -7.31
N LEU A 35 -9.14 3.26 -7.82
CA LEU A 35 -8.09 3.77 -8.69
C LEU A 35 -8.52 3.68 -10.16
N ASP A 36 -8.57 4.83 -10.81
CA ASP A 36 -8.70 4.93 -12.25
C ASP A 36 -7.33 5.34 -12.83
N LEU A 37 -6.85 4.59 -13.83
CA LEU A 37 -5.51 4.74 -14.42
C LEU A 37 -5.57 5.04 -15.92
N PRO A 38 -6.22 6.15 -16.34
CA PRO A 38 -6.48 6.44 -17.76
C PRO A 38 -5.20 6.65 -18.58
N LYS A 39 -4.08 7.00 -17.93
CA LYS A 39 -2.79 7.22 -18.59
C LYS A 39 -1.95 5.95 -18.74
N HIS A 40 -2.40 4.82 -18.18
CA HIS A 40 -1.65 3.56 -18.19
C HIS A 40 -2.43 2.49 -18.96
N PRO A 41 -2.24 2.35 -20.28
CA PRO A 41 -2.97 1.37 -21.08
C PRO A 41 -2.66 -0.08 -20.68
N ASN A 42 -1.48 -0.32 -20.09
CA ASN A 42 -1.06 -1.64 -19.61
C ASN A 42 -1.28 -1.77 -18.10
N HIS A 43 -2.54 -1.73 -17.65
CA HIS A 43 -2.88 -1.96 -16.26
C HIS A 43 -3.88 -3.10 -16.09
N ALA A 44 -4.00 -3.61 -14.87
CA ALA A 44 -5.08 -4.52 -14.47
C ALA A 44 -5.52 -4.23 -13.05
N HIS A 45 -6.83 -4.24 -12.82
CA HIS A 45 -7.44 -4.13 -11.49
C HIS A 45 -7.85 -5.50 -10.99
N LEU A 46 -7.34 -5.89 -9.82
CA LEU A 46 -7.71 -7.12 -9.14
C LEU A 46 -8.50 -6.79 -7.88
N PHE A 47 -9.68 -7.37 -7.76
CA PHE A 47 -10.59 -7.08 -6.65
C PHE A 47 -10.66 -8.25 -5.68
N TYR A 48 -10.48 -7.97 -4.38
CA TYR A 48 -10.67 -8.95 -3.32
C TYR A 48 -11.99 -8.70 -2.60
N LYS A 49 -12.79 -9.76 -2.47
CA LYS A 49 -14.07 -9.74 -1.77
C LYS A 49 -14.51 -11.16 -1.39
N GLY A 50 -15.13 -11.29 -0.24
CA GLY A 50 -15.63 -12.58 0.24
C GLY A 50 -14.52 -13.58 0.46
N HIS A 51 -14.49 -14.67 -0.33
CA HIS A 51 -13.48 -15.72 -0.22
C HIS A 51 -12.16 -15.41 -0.96
N ILE A 52 -12.15 -14.37 -1.81
CA ILE A 52 -10.92 -13.92 -2.47
C ILE A 52 -10.26 -12.87 -1.57
N THR A 53 -9.10 -13.19 -1.03
CA THR A 53 -8.35 -12.31 -0.12
C THR A 53 -7.29 -11.49 -0.85
N ALA A 54 -6.87 -10.36 -0.26
CA ALA A 54 -5.75 -9.56 -0.79
C ALA A 54 -4.48 -10.42 -0.90
N LYS A 55 -4.21 -11.29 0.06
CA LYS A 55 -3.09 -12.23 0.06
C LYS A 55 -3.12 -13.16 -1.17
N MET A 56 -4.28 -13.72 -1.52
CA MET A 56 -4.41 -14.56 -2.72
C MET A 56 -4.10 -13.77 -3.99
N LEU A 57 -4.54 -12.51 -4.05
CA LEU A 57 -4.27 -11.65 -5.20
C LEU A 57 -2.80 -11.21 -5.28
N ILE A 58 -2.12 -10.98 -4.16
CA ILE A 58 -0.67 -10.74 -4.13
C ILE A 58 0.08 -11.92 -4.78
N ALA A 59 -0.25 -13.14 -4.38
CA ALA A 59 0.36 -14.34 -4.97
C ALA A 59 0.04 -14.50 -6.47
N ALA A 60 -1.18 -14.14 -6.89
CA ALA A 60 -1.61 -14.23 -8.28
C ALA A 60 -0.96 -13.14 -9.16
N CYS A 61 -0.86 -11.91 -8.65
CA CYS A 61 -0.37 -10.76 -9.43
C CYS A 61 1.10 -10.94 -9.87
N MET A 62 1.91 -11.70 -9.13
CA MET A 62 3.29 -12.02 -9.50
C MET A 62 3.39 -12.73 -10.86
N ARG A 63 2.37 -13.54 -11.22
CA ARG A 63 2.29 -14.22 -12.51
C ARG A 63 1.89 -13.31 -13.66
N LEU A 64 1.38 -12.12 -13.35
CA LEU A 64 0.96 -11.11 -14.33
C LEU A 64 2.11 -10.17 -14.72
N LYS A 65 3.33 -10.40 -14.18
CA LYS A 65 4.56 -9.62 -14.46
C LYS A 65 4.35 -8.11 -14.28
N PRO A 66 3.95 -7.64 -13.09
CA PRO A 66 3.81 -6.21 -12.83
C PRO A 66 5.18 -5.53 -12.78
N ASP A 67 5.26 -4.30 -13.27
CA ASP A 67 6.37 -3.38 -12.93
C ASP A 67 6.12 -2.75 -11.57
N ARG A 68 4.83 -2.42 -11.28
CA ARG A 68 4.41 -1.85 -10.00
C ARG A 68 3.12 -2.47 -9.52
N VAL A 69 3.02 -2.66 -8.20
CA VAL A 69 1.80 -3.14 -7.55
C VAL A 69 1.30 -2.08 -6.57
N PHE A 70 0.04 -1.66 -6.74
CA PHE A 70 -0.62 -0.70 -5.86
C PHE A 70 -1.66 -1.44 -5.00
N LEU A 71 -1.56 -1.30 -3.69
CA LEU A 71 -2.52 -1.84 -2.74
C LEU A 71 -3.33 -0.68 -2.14
N THR A 72 -4.63 -0.62 -2.44
CA THR A 72 -5.46 0.51 -2.00
C THR A 72 -5.57 0.62 -0.49
N GLU A 73 -5.55 -0.50 0.23
CA GLU A 73 -5.53 -0.48 1.69
C GLU A 73 -4.89 -1.74 2.27
N LEU A 74 -3.97 -1.52 3.20
CA LEU A 74 -3.32 -2.55 3.99
C LEU A 74 -4.05 -2.68 5.34
N ARG A 75 -4.71 -3.81 5.60
CA ARG A 75 -5.59 -3.99 6.77
C ARG A 75 -5.19 -5.11 7.70
N GLY A 76 -4.56 -6.19 7.20
CA GLY A 76 -4.43 -7.42 7.97
C GLY A 76 -3.26 -8.31 7.56
N ASP A 77 -3.55 -9.59 7.45
CA ASP A 77 -2.56 -10.66 7.27
C ASP A 77 -1.83 -10.66 5.92
N GLU A 78 -2.30 -9.89 4.95
CA GLU A 78 -1.63 -9.65 3.68
C GLU A 78 -0.37 -8.77 3.82
N ALA A 79 -0.20 -8.11 4.96
CA ALA A 79 0.86 -7.11 5.16
C ALA A 79 2.25 -7.69 4.93
N TRP A 80 2.53 -8.88 5.46
CA TRP A 80 3.82 -9.54 5.27
C TRP A 80 4.06 -9.89 3.79
N ASP A 81 3.04 -10.42 3.11
CA ASP A 81 3.16 -10.82 1.71
C ASP A 81 3.40 -9.61 0.81
N TYR A 82 2.75 -8.46 1.10
CA TYR A 82 2.96 -7.22 0.35
C TYR A 82 4.36 -6.62 0.58
N ILE A 83 4.84 -6.56 1.82
CA ILE A 83 6.21 -6.12 2.14
C ILE A 83 7.24 -7.03 1.45
N SER A 84 7.03 -8.34 1.48
CA SER A 84 7.90 -9.30 0.79
C SER A 84 7.91 -9.08 -0.72
N LEU A 85 6.77 -8.76 -1.32
CA LEU A 85 6.66 -8.43 -2.75
C LEU A 85 7.50 -7.18 -3.09
N LEU A 86 7.40 -6.12 -2.30
CA LEU A 86 8.18 -4.90 -2.52
C LEU A 86 9.69 -5.15 -2.47
N ASN A 87 10.14 -6.06 -1.57
CA ASN A 87 11.54 -6.46 -1.42
C ASN A 87 12.05 -7.42 -2.51
N THR A 88 11.20 -7.92 -3.40
CA THR A 88 11.57 -8.92 -4.42
C THR A 88 11.60 -8.37 -5.85
N GLY A 89 11.96 -7.10 -6.01
CA GLY A 89 12.22 -6.50 -7.33
C GLY A 89 11.02 -5.79 -7.96
N HIS A 90 10.03 -5.37 -7.16
CA HIS A 90 8.89 -4.57 -7.60
C HIS A 90 8.90 -3.19 -6.93
N PRO A 91 9.89 -2.31 -7.29
CA PRO A 91 10.04 -0.99 -6.68
C PRO A 91 8.89 -0.05 -7.07
N GLY A 92 8.68 0.98 -6.26
CA GLY A 92 7.70 2.03 -6.56
C GLY A 92 6.25 1.58 -6.37
N GLY A 93 6.02 0.61 -5.50
CA GLY A 93 4.68 0.25 -5.04
C GLY A 93 4.03 1.39 -4.25
N LEU A 94 2.72 1.52 -4.36
CA LEU A 94 1.94 2.47 -3.57
C LEU A 94 0.97 1.69 -2.69
N MET A 95 0.90 2.06 -1.41
CA MET A 95 -0.09 1.49 -0.50
C MET A 95 -0.69 2.56 0.40
N SER A 96 -1.91 2.32 0.89
CA SER A 96 -2.46 3.10 1.98
C SER A 96 -2.61 2.25 3.25
N VAL A 97 -2.45 2.89 4.39
CA VAL A 97 -2.63 2.27 5.70
C VAL A 97 -3.21 3.28 6.68
N HIS A 98 -4.02 2.81 7.60
CA HIS A 98 -4.51 3.63 8.70
C HIS A 98 -3.51 3.62 9.85
N ALA A 99 -2.97 4.81 10.19
CA ALA A 99 -2.19 5.03 11.39
C ALA A 99 -2.42 6.46 11.90
N ASN A 100 -2.13 6.69 13.17
CA ASN A 100 -2.42 7.96 13.86
C ASN A 100 -1.42 9.06 13.52
N ASP A 101 -0.21 8.70 13.11
CA ASP A 101 0.87 9.62 12.77
C ASP A 101 1.89 8.95 11.83
N ALA A 102 2.75 9.75 11.21
CA ALA A 102 3.77 9.25 10.28
C ALA A 102 4.85 8.39 10.96
N ARG A 103 5.17 8.63 12.24
CA ARG A 103 6.26 7.92 12.93
C ARG A 103 5.86 6.51 13.34
N SER A 104 4.59 6.30 13.66
CA SER A 104 4.05 4.99 14.07
C SER A 104 3.77 4.03 12.89
N VAL A 105 3.85 4.50 11.65
CA VAL A 105 3.48 3.72 10.46
C VAL A 105 4.24 2.41 10.34
N HIS A 106 5.57 2.43 10.51
CA HIS A 106 6.38 1.22 10.40
C HIS A 106 5.98 0.17 11.45
N TYR A 107 5.74 0.64 12.69
CA TYR A 107 5.28 -0.24 13.76
C TYR A 107 3.89 -0.80 13.47
N ARG A 108 2.99 0.03 12.94
CA ARG A 108 1.64 -0.42 12.57
C ARG A 108 1.68 -1.49 11.50
N ILE A 109 2.48 -1.31 10.45
CA ILE A 109 2.64 -2.31 9.37
C ILE A 109 3.28 -3.59 9.92
N ALA A 110 4.30 -3.47 10.78
CA ALA A 110 4.91 -4.64 11.42
C ALA A 110 3.92 -5.41 12.31
N GLN A 111 3.03 -4.72 13.02
CA GLN A 111 1.94 -5.34 13.78
C GLN A 111 0.98 -6.11 12.87
N LEU A 112 0.52 -5.49 11.77
CA LEU A 112 -0.34 -6.16 10.78
C LEU A 112 0.35 -7.39 10.19
N ALA A 113 1.64 -7.29 9.85
CA ALA A 113 2.42 -8.42 9.36
C ALA A 113 2.48 -9.59 10.37
N LYS A 114 2.54 -9.29 11.68
CA LYS A 114 2.48 -10.31 12.74
C LYS A 114 1.13 -11.03 12.85
N GLU A 115 0.05 -10.48 12.30
CA GLU A 115 -1.26 -11.13 12.26
C GLU A 115 -1.29 -12.30 11.26
N SER A 116 -0.42 -12.29 10.23
CA SER A 116 -0.30 -13.38 9.26
C SER A 116 0.23 -14.67 9.89
N ALA A 117 -0.13 -15.83 9.32
CA ALA A 117 0.37 -17.13 9.78
C ALA A 117 1.91 -17.18 9.74
N THR A 118 2.51 -16.65 8.67
CA THR A 118 3.97 -16.59 8.50
C THR A 118 4.61 -15.61 9.48
N GLY A 119 4.06 -14.41 9.59
CA GLY A 119 4.59 -13.36 10.48
C GLY A 119 4.57 -13.73 11.96
N ARG A 120 3.59 -14.53 12.40
CA ARG A 120 3.51 -15.01 13.80
C ARG A 120 4.76 -15.80 14.22
N THR A 121 5.39 -16.53 13.30
CA THR A 121 6.57 -17.36 13.58
C THR A 121 7.88 -16.58 13.45
N MET A 122 7.87 -15.36 12.90
CA MET A 122 9.05 -14.54 12.71
C MET A 122 9.35 -13.66 13.92
N ASP A 123 10.62 -13.28 14.06
CA ASP A 123 11.02 -12.28 15.03
C ASP A 123 10.43 -10.90 14.66
N TYR A 124 10.02 -10.11 15.66
CA TYR A 124 9.38 -8.82 15.44
C TYR A 124 10.36 -7.79 14.87
N ASP A 125 11.59 -7.78 15.35
CA ASP A 125 12.61 -6.84 14.89
C ASP A 125 13.03 -7.14 13.45
N TYR A 126 13.03 -8.41 13.06
CA TYR A 126 13.23 -8.82 11.67
C TYR A 126 12.13 -8.24 10.76
N ILE A 127 10.85 -8.40 11.15
CA ILE A 127 9.71 -7.84 10.41
C ILE A 127 9.82 -6.31 10.35
N LEU A 128 10.08 -5.65 11.47
CA LEU A 128 10.17 -4.19 11.53
C LEU A 128 11.30 -3.65 10.62
N ASN A 129 12.44 -4.32 10.61
CA ASN A 129 13.54 -3.94 9.73
C ASN A 129 13.20 -4.16 8.25
N ALA A 130 12.53 -5.26 7.91
CA ALA A 130 12.03 -5.49 6.55
C ALA A 130 11.03 -4.41 6.11
N VAL A 131 10.11 -4.00 6.98
CA VAL A 131 9.18 -2.89 6.71
C VAL A 131 9.92 -1.58 6.48
N LYS A 132 10.88 -1.24 7.34
CA LYS A 132 11.67 0.00 7.22
C LYS A 132 12.49 0.03 5.93
N SER A 133 13.04 -1.09 5.50
CA SER A 133 13.83 -1.18 4.26
C SER A 133 12.99 -1.16 2.98
N SER A 134 11.68 -1.41 3.08
CA SER A 134 10.76 -1.45 1.94
C SER A 134 10.04 -0.14 1.68
N ILE A 135 10.08 0.81 2.61
CA ILE A 135 9.31 2.06 2.55
C ILE A 135 10.26 3.23 2.47
N ASP A 136 10.32 3.84 1.29
CA ASP A 136 11.17 5.01 1.04
C ASP A 136 10.51 6.32 1.48
N VAL A 137 9.18 6.42 1.32
CA VAL A 137 8.46 7.68 1.58
C VAL A 137 7.13 7.41 2.28
N ILE A 138 6.87 8.16 3.34
CA ILE A 138 5.59 8.19 4.04
C ILE A 138 4.93 9.54 3.80
N ALA A 139 3.77 9.54 3.13
CA ALA A 139 2.91 10.70 3.01
C ALA A 139 1.77 10.57 4.04
N TYR A 140 1.76 11.41 5.06
CA TYR A 140 0.74 11.43 6.11
C TYR A 140 -0.23 12.57 5.90
N PHE A 141 -1.52 12.25 5.93
CA PHE A 141 -2.63 13.16 5.71
C PHE A 141 -3.42 13.36 7.00
N GLU A 142 -3.44 14.58 7.49
CA GLU A 142 -4.24 14.99 8.64
C GLU A 142 -5.38 15.89 8.18
N LYS A 143 -6.62 15.51 8.51
CA LYS A 143 -7.78 16.38 8.34
C LYS A 143 -7.98 17.21 9.60
N THR A 144 -7.84 18.52 9.50
CA THR A 144 -8.05 19.43 10.62
C THR A 144 -9.54 19.75 10.72
N HIS A 145 -10.19 19.37 11.83
CA HIS A 145 -11.62 19.54 12.05
C HIS A 145 -12.12 21.00 12.06
N MET A 146 -11.21 21.98 12.21
CA MET A 146 -11.59 23.40 12.34
C MET A 146 -11.66 24.16 11.00
N THR A 147 -11.06 23.67 9.92
CA THR A 147 -10.90 24.47 8.69
C THR A 147 -11.02 23.67 7.39
N ASP A 148 -11.46 22.42 7.40
CA ASP A 148 -11.40 21.48 6.26
C ASP A 148 -10.03 21.44 5.53
N ASN A 149 -8.99 21.97 6.16
CA ASN A 149 -7.65 21.99 5.60
C ASN A 149 -7.00 20.61 5.78
N LEU A 150 -6.48 20.07 4.66
CA LEU A 150 -5.63 18.90 4.65
C LEU A 150 -4.19 19.34 4.88
N LYS A 151 -3.51 18.72 5.84
CA LYS A 151 -2.07 18.85 6.01
C LYS A 151 -1.39 17.59 5.49
N LEU A 152 -0.41 17.78 4.63
CA LEU A 152 0.44 16.71 4.11
C LEU A 152 1.81 16.81 4.78
N PHE A 153 2.25 15.74 5.42
CA PHE A 153 3.61 15.59 5.95
C PHE A 153 4.30 14.48 5.17
N ILE A 154 5.49 14.77 4.63
CA ILE A 154 6.31 13.80 3.94
C ILE A 154 7.50 13.47 4.82
N VAL A 155 7.70 12.18 5.08
CA VAL A 155 8.87 11.65 5.79
C VAL A 155 9.61 10.72 4.83
N VAL A 156 10.91 10.97 4.66
CA VAL A 156 11.82 10.22 3.80
C VAL A 156 12.78 9.41 4.68
#